data_0a5a4f9c9b5c03c3febc41a9b0d39fb2
#
_entry.id   0a5a4f9c9b5c03c3febc41a9b0d39fb2
#
_cell.length_a   1.000
_cell.length_b   1.000
_cell.length_c   1.000
_cell.angle_alpha   90.00
_cell.angle_beta   90.00
_cell.angle_gamma   90.00
#
_symmetry.space_group_name_H-M   'P 1'
#
loop_
_entity.id
_entity.type
_entity.pdbx_description
1 polymer ?
#
loop_
_entity_poly.entity_id
_entity_poly.type
_entity_poly.pdbx_seq_one_letter_code
_entity_poly.pdbx_strand_id
1 'polypeptide(L)'
;LKARLVRQQGLLAGTYSHYDLLNRGDALLRIWAEISPSRTETPQAVERLIWAQLSELKTTQVSAQTLDRAKRRLITKRIYAHDQVEKQASEIGELESIGLPWSTLDTQAQTLRALTPADIQQLASTYLTENRFSAAYVSGQEKKHD
;
A
#
# COMPACT_ATOMS: atom_id res chain seq x y z
N LEU A 1 4.56 7.12 -4.90
CA LEU A 1 3.63 8.14 -4.43
C LEU A 1 4.32 9.12 -3.48
N LYS A 2 4.74 8.73 -2.26
CA LYS A 2 5.29 9.64 -1.23
C LYS A 2 6.49 10.48 -1.72
N ALA A 3 7.43 9.90 -2.46
CA ALA A 3 8.59 10.63 -2.96
C ALA A 3 8.20 11.72 -3.97
N ARG A 4 7.32 11.42 -4.91
CA ARG A 4 6.92 12.36 -5.98
C ARG A 4 5.86 13.35 -5.49
N LEU A 5 4.73 12.88 -4.95
CA LEU A 5 3.58 13.73 -4.68
C LEU A 5 3.70 14.52 -3.37
N VAL A 6 4.38 13.95 -2.35
CA VAL A 6 4.58 14.66 -1.08
C VAL A 6 5.88 15.47 -1.10
N ARG A 7 7.04 14.82 -1.36
CA ARG A 7 8.33 15.49 -1.16
C ARG A 7 8.76 16.38 -2.32
N GLN A 8 8.55 15.94 -3.57
CA GLN A 8 9.01 16.71 -4.74
C GLN A 8 8.00 17.77 -5.18
N GLN A 9 6.72 17.40 -5.22
CA GLN A 9 5.68 18.29 -5.74
C GLN A 9 4.96 19.07 -4.63
N GLY A 10 5.03 18.62 -3.36
CA GLY A 10 4.29 19.23 -2.26
C GLY A 10 2.76 19.26 -2.49
N LEU A 11 2.26 18.38 -3.36
CA LEU A 11 0.85 18.29 -3.70
C LEU A 11 0.04 17.69 -2.57
N LEU A 12 0.60 16.68 -1.93
CA LEU A 12 -0.01 15.99 -0.80
C LEU A 12 0.69 16.38 0.50
N ALA A 13 -0.08 16.63 1.55
CA ALA A 13 0.41 16.71 2.92
C ALA A 13 0.86 15.33 3.42
N GLY A 14 0.14 14.29 3.02
CA GLY A 14 0.44 12.92 3.37
C GLY A 14 -0.14 11.90 2.41
N THR A 15 0.44 10.71 2.41
CA THR A 15 -0.14 9.54 1.74
C THR A 15 0.23 8.28 2.50
N TYR A 16 -0.72 7.37 2.57
CA TYR A 16 -0.57 6.08 3.22
C TYR A 16 -1.20 5.00 2.35
N SER A 17 -0.60 3.82 2.34
CA SER A 17 -1.16 2.65 1.66
C SER A 17 -1.22 1.46 2.61
N HIS A 18 -2.29 0.70 2.52
CA HIS A 18 -2.52 -0.48 3.33
C HIS A 18 -3.16 -1.59 2.50
N TYR A 19 -2.75 -2.80 2.77
CA TYR A 19 -3.33 -4.02 2.22
C TYR A 19 -3.51 -5.02 3.35
N ASP A 20 -4.74 -5.48 3.55
CA ASP A 20 -5.06 -6.52 4.54
C ASP A 20 -4.68 -7.88 3.97
N LEU A 21 -3.53 -8.39 4.40
CA LEU A 21 -3.03 -9.68 3.93
C LEU A 21 -3.82 -10.85 4.51
N LEU A 22 -4.31 -10.72 5.76
CA LEU A 22 -5.00 -11.77 6.50
C LEU A 22 -6.50 -11.49 6.49
N ASN A 23 -7.19 -11.90 5.42
CA ASN A 23 -8.62 -11.74 5.27
C ASN A 23 -9.24 -13.02 4.71
N ARG A 24 -10.46 -13.38 5.15
CA ARG A 24 -11.22 -14.54 4.63
C ARG A 24 -11.81 -14.32 3.24
N GLY A 25 -12.02 -13.06 2.87
CA GLY A 25 -12.59 -12.67 1.58
C GLY A 25 -11.59 -11.89 0.73
N ASP A 26 -12.14 -11.17 -0.24
CA ASP A 26 -11.36 -10.27 -1.07
C ASP A 26 -10.72 -9.16 -0.22
N ALA A 27 -9.44 -8.93 -0.42
CA ALA A 27 -8.71 -7.88 0.25
C ALA A 27 -8.58 -6.64 -0.64
N LEU A 28 -8.55 -5.47 -0.02
CA LEU A 28 -8.43 -4.19 -0.71
C LEU A 28 -7.05 -3.58 -0.52
N LEU A 29 -6.42 -3.18 -1.61
CA LEU A 29 -5.33 -2.22 -1.55
C LEU A 29 -5.94 -0.81 -1.39
N ARG A 30 -5.85 -0.27 -0.18
CA ARG A 30 -6.35 1.07 0.14
C ARG A 30 -5.21 2.08 0.08
N ILE A 31 -5.47 3.21 -0.55
CA ILE A 31 -4.55 4.34 -0.62
C ILE A 31 -5.28 5.57 -0.11
N TRP A 32 -4.74 6.20 0.92
CA TRP A 32 -5.18 7.50 1.41
C TRP A 32 -4.22 8.57 0.93
N ALA A 33 -4.78 9.67 0.52
CA ALA A 33 -4.04 10.84 0.11
C ALA A 33 -4.72 12.09 0.70
N GLU A 34 -3.95 12.91 1.37
CA GLU A 34 -4.38 14.18 1.93
C GLU A 34 -3.78 15.30 1.08
N ILE A 35 -4.65 16.11 0.46
CA ILE A 35 -4.22 17.24 -0.35
C ILE A 35 -3.62 18.30 0.58
N SER A 36 -2.50 18.88 0.20
CA SER A 36 -1.86 19.94 0.98
C SER A 36 -2.79 21.16 1.07
N PRO A 37 -2.99 21.76 2.26
CA PRO A 37 -3.86 22.93 2.43
C PRO A 37 -3.48 24.14 1.55
N SER A 38 -2.23 24.22 1.11
CA SER A 38 -1.74 25.27 0.20
C SER A 38 -2.05 25.00 -1.27
N ARG A 39 -2.76 23.91 -1.58
CA ARG A 39 -3.05 23.46 -2.93
C ARG A 39 -4.53 23.60 -3.25
N THR A 40 -4.80 23.89 -4.51
CA THR A 40 -6.16 24.11 -5.04
C THR A 40 -6.63 23.00 -5.98
N GLU A 41 -5.81 21.95 -6.14
CA GLU A 41 -6.14 20.82 -7.00
C GLU A 41 -7.36 20.08 -6.48
N THR A 42 -8.22 19.68 -7.39
CA THR A 42 -9.41 18.91 -7.06
C THR A 42 -9.05 17.48 -6.68
N PRO A 43 -9.82 16.81 -5.81
CA PRO A 43 -9.61 15.41 -5.47
C PRO A 43 -9.49 14.50 -6.70
N GLN A 44 -10.29 14.78 -7.74
CA GLN A 44 -10.26 14.02 -9.00
C GLN A 44 -8.96 14.23 -9.79
N ALA A 45 -8.37 15.42 -9.72
CA ALA A 45 -7.06 15.67 -10.33
C ALA A 45 -5.95 14.90 -9.61
N VAL A 46 -5.99 14.88 -8.27
CA VAL A 46 -5.07 14.11 -7.45
C VAL A 46 -5.21 12.60 -7.68
N GLU A 47 -6.44 12.10 -7.77
CA GLU A 47 -6.71 10.69 -8.12
C GLU A 47 -6.04 10.31 -9.43
N ARG A 48 -6.22 11.12 -10.49
CA ARG A 48 -5.58 10.86 -11.80
C ARG A 48 -4.07 10.79 -11.70
N LEU A 49 -3.44 11.64 -10.88
CA LEU A 49 -1.99 11.62 -10.67
C LEU A 49 -1.53 10.37 -9.90
N ILE A 50 -2.31 9.94 -8.90
CA ILE A 50 -2.05 8.68 -8.18
C ILE A 50 -2.16 7.51 -9.15
N TRP A 51 -3.24 7.49 -9.94
CA TRP A 51 -3.50 6.43 -10.90
C TRP A 51 -2.42 6.35 -11.99
N ALA A 52 -1.97 7.49 -12.49
CA ALA A 52 -0.85 7.53 -13.44
C ALA A 52 0.42 6.89 -12.87
N GLN A 53 0.77 7.17 -11.61
CA GLN A 53 1.93 6.55 -10.97
C GLN A 53 1.75 5.04 -10.71
N LEU A 54 0.54 4.59 -10.40
CA LEU A 54 0.25 3.16 -10.27
C LEU A 54 0.34 2.46 -11.62
N SER A 55 -0.12 3.12 -12.69
CA SER A 55 -0.07 2.60 -14.04
C SER A 55 1.36 2.46 -14.58
N GLU A 56 2.30 3.28 -14.11
CA GLU A 56 3.73 3.10 -14.43
C GLU A 56 4.23 1.71 -14.02
N LEU A 57 3.71 1.13 -12.94
CA LEU A 57 4.10 -0.22 -12.48
C LEU A 57 3.71 -1.33 -13.47
N LYS A 58 2.74 -1.08 -14.34
CA LYS A 58 2.29 -2.05 -15.35
C LYS A 58 3.25 -2.08 -16.55
N THR A 59 3.83 -0.94 -16.88
CA THR A 59 4.63 -0.75 -18.10
C THR A 59 6.13 -0.74 -17.83
N THR A 60 6.53 -0.36 -16.61
CA THR A 60 7.93 -0.19 -16.24
C THR A 60 8.22 -0.99 -14.97
N GLN A 61 9.17 -1.89 -15.05
CA GLN A 61 9.61 -2.64 -13.88
C GLN A 61 10.29 -1.73 -12.86
N VAL A 62 9.98 -1.96 -11.59
CA VAL A 62 10.73 -1.33 -10.50
C VAL A 62 12.19 -1.77 -10.54
N SER A 63 13.14 -0.88 -10.22
CA SER A 63 14.53 -1.29 -10.14
C SER A 63 14.74 -2.32 -9.03
N ALA A 64 15.66 -3.26 -9.26
CA ALA A 64 16.02 -4.28 -8.25
C ALA A 64 16.39 -3.63 -6.92
N GLN A 65 17.13 -2.52 -6.93
CA GLN A 65 17.51 -1.77 -5.74
C GLN A 65 16.27 -1.23 -4.96
N THR A 66 15.27 -0.74 -5.69
CA THR A 66 14.03 -0.23 -5.06
C THR A 66 13.24 -1.36 -4.41
N LEU A 67 13.13 -2.49 -5.11
CA LEU A 67 12.46 -3.68 -4.60
C LEU A 67 13.19 -4.24 -3.37
N ASP A 68 14.50 -4.37 -3.41
CA ASP A 68 15.30 -4.86 -2.29
C ASP A 68 15.21 -3.96 -1.05
N ARG A 69 15.13 -2.65 -1.25
CA ARG A 69 14.91 -1.71 -0.15
C ARG A 69 13.54 -1.92 0.49
N ALA A 70 12.50 -2.14 -0.32
CA ALA A 70 11.16 -2.41 0.15
C ALA A 70 11.09 -3.74 0.92
N LYS A 71 11.69 -4.82 0.38
CA LYS A 71 11.79 -6.12 1.02
C LYS A 71 12.48 -6.03 2.39
N ARG A 72 13.66 -5.42 2.43
CA ARG A 72 14.40 -5.23 3.69
C ARG A 72 13.57 -4.50 4.73
N ARG A 73 12.89 -3.43 4.35
CA ARG A 73 12.02 -2.68 5.26
C ARG A 73 10.90 -3.53 5.84
N LEU A 74 10.26 -4.36 5.02
CA LEU A 74 9.17 -5.25 5.47
C LEU A 74 9.70 -6.34 6.40
N ILE A 75 10.81 -6.99 6.04
CA ILE A 75 11.44 -8.03 6.86
C ILE A 75 11.88 -7.47 8.21
N THR A 76 12.53 -6.31 8.21
CA THR A 76 12.97 -5.65 9.45
C THR A 76 11.79 -5.30 10.35
N LYS A 77 10.71 -4.72 9.77
CA LYS A 77 9.49 -4.42 10.54
C LYS A 77 8.91 -5.68 11.19
N ARG A 78 8.97 -6.79 10.50
CA ARG A 78 8.48 -8.08 11.01
C ARG A 78 9.35 -8.62 12.14
N ILE A 79 10.67 -8.57 12.01
CA ILE A 79 11.59 -8.99 13.07
C ILE A 79 11.27 -8.24 14.36
N TYR A 80 11.14 -6.92 14.33
CA TYR A 80 10.75 -6.14 15.50
C TYR A 80 9.36 -6.43 16.06
N ALA A 81 8.42 -6.86 15.20
CA ALA A 81 7.10 -7.27 15.67
C ALA A 81 7.16 -8.60 16.42
N HIS A 82 8.06 -9.51 16.03
CA HIS A 82 8.27 -10.80 16.69
C HIS A 82 8.86 -10.70 18.11
N ASP A 83 9.45 -9.57 18.48
CA ASP A 83 9.97 -9.39 19.86
C ASP A 83 8.84 -9.17 20.90
N GLN A 84 7.59 -9.02 20.45
CA GLN A 84 6.43 -8.80 21.32
C GLN A 84 5.53 -10.04 21.32
N VAL A 85 5.44 -10.72 22.47
CA VAL A 85 4.67 -11.96 22.63
C VAL A 85 3.19 -11.78 22.29
N GLU A 86 2.60 -10.63 22.65
CA GLU A 86 1.20 -10.32 22.33
C GLU A 86 0.97 -10.21 20.82
N LYS A 87 1.93 -9.66 20.06
CA LYS A 87 1.83 -9.60 18.62
C LYS A 87 1.96 -10.96 17.96
N GLN A 88 2.87 -11.80 18.45
CA GLN A 88 2.99 -13.18 17.98
C GLN A 88 1.69 -13.95 18.20
N ALA A 89 1.13 -13.87 19.40
CA ALA A 89 -0.12 -14.54 19.73
C ALA A 89 -1.29 -14.03 18.84
N SER A 90 -1.36 -12.72 18.60
CA SER A 90 -2.36 -12.11 17.72
C SER A 90 -2.21 -12.59 16.28
N GLU A 91 -0.99 -12.59 15.72
CA GLU A 91 -0.73 -13.05 14.36
C GLU A 91 -1.07 -14.53 14.17
N ILE A 92 -0.73 -15.39 15.15
CA ILE A 92 -1.10 -16.81 15.14
C ILE A 92 -2.63 -16.96 15.17
N GLY A 93 -3.28 -16.25 16.08
CA GLY A 93 -4.75 -16.29 16.21
C GLY A 93 -5.46 -15.80 14.95
N GLU A 94 -4.96 -14.74 14.31
CA GLU A 94 -5.47 -14.24 13.03
C GLU A 94 -5.36 -15.29 11.92
N LEU A 95 -4.20 -15.91 11.75
CA LEU A 95 -3.99 -16.96 10.74
C LEU A 95 -4.92 -18.15 10.95
N GLU A 96 -4.95 -18.71 12.16
CA GLU A 96 -5.79 -19.85 12.50
C GLU A 96 -7.29 -19.52 12.32
N SER A 97 -7.70 -18.28 12.63
CA SER A 97 -9.10 -17.84 12.47
C SER A 97 -9.56 -17.81 11.01
N ILE A 98 -8.64 -17.63 10.06
CA ILE A 98 -8.94 -17.64 8.62
C ILE A 98 -8.62 -18.99 7.95
N GLY A 99 -8.18 -19.98 8.73
CA GLY A 99 -7.89 -21.34 8.26
C GLY A 99 -6.50 -21.50 7.65
N LEU A 100 -5.57 -20.60 7.94
CA LEU A 100 -4.17 -20.71 7.53
C LEU A 100 -3.32 -21.20 8.72
N PRO A 101 -2.41 -22.16 8.50
CA PRO A 101 -1.54 -22.62 9.56
C PRO A 101 -0.55 -21.54 9.97
N TRP A 102 -0.24 -21.45 11.26
CA TRP A 102 0.73 -20.47 11.80
C TRP A 102 2.12 -20.59 11.14
N SER A 103 2.51 -21.79 10.67
CA SER A 103 3.76 -22.00 9.92
C SER A 103 3.87 -21.18 8.63
N THR A 104 2.76 -20.62 8.15
CA THR A 104 2.75 -19.62 7.05
C THR A 104 3.64 -18.43 7.39
N LEU A 105 3.78 -18.09 8.68
CA LEU A 105 4.66 -17.03 9.15
C LEU A 105 6.12 -17.28 8.80
N ASP A 106 6.58 -18.51 8.90
CA ASP A 106 7.98 -18.89 8.64
C ASP A 106 8.34 -18.78 7.16
N THR A 107 7.39 -19.09 6.28
CA THR A 107 7.61 -19.08 4.83
C THR A 107 7.45 -17.67 4.20
N GLN A 108 6.76 -16.76 4.85
CA GLN A 108 6.51 -15.41 4.31
C GLN A 108 7.80 -14.64 4.02
N ALA A 109 8.82 -14.73 4.88
CA ALA A 109 10.09 -14.05 4.67
C ALA A 109 10.83 -14.61 3.44
N GLN A 110 10.74 -15.91 3.20
CA GLN A 110 11.33 -16.57 2.02
C GLN A 110 10.59 -16.13 0.75
N THR A 111 9.25 -16.20 0.76
CA THR A 111 8.40 -15.74 -0.33
C THR A 111 8.70 -14.28 -0.69
N LEU A 112 8.81 -13.42 0.32
CA LEU A 112 9.12 -12.01 0.10
C LEU A 112 10.51 -11.82 -0.54
N ARG A 113 11.52 -12.60 -0.13
CA ARG A 113 12.86 -12.56 -0.74
C ARG A 113 12.86 -13.01 -2.18
N ALA A 114 12.04 -14.00 -2.54
CA ALA A 114 11.95 -14.57 -3.88
C ALA A 114 11.30 -13.63 -4.91
N LEU A 115 10.48 -12.64 -4.48
CA LEU A 115 9.81 -11.72 -5.40
C LEU A 115 10.79 -11.01 -6.34
N THR A 116 10.41 -10.90 -7.59
CA THR A 116 11.17 -10.21 -8.64
C THR A 116 10.47 -8.93 -9.10
N PRO A 117 11.16 -8.01 -9.79
CA PRO A 117 10.50 -6.86 -10.43
C PRO A 117 9.39 -7.26 -11.41
N ALA A 118 9.55 -8.40 -12.09
CA ALA A 118 8.55 -8.94 -13.02
C ALA A 118 7.26 -9.35 -12.28
N ASP A 119 7.37 -9.96 -11.10
CA ASP A 119 6.20 -10.34 -10.29
C ASP A 119 5.40 -9.11 -9.88
N ILE A 120 6.08 -8.01 -9.51
CA ILE A 120 5.41 -6.74 -9.17
C ILE A 120 4.67 -6.17 -10.38
N GLN A 121 5.30 -6.20 -11.56
CA GLN A 121 4.70 -5.74 -12.81
C GLN A 121 3.48 -6.57 -13.19
N GLN A 122 3.57 -7.89 -13.08
CA GLN A 122 2.47 -8.81 -13.35
C GLN A 122 1.29 -8.58 -12.40
N LEU A 123 1.55 -8.46 -11.10
CA LEU A 123 0.52 -8.12 -10.11
C LEU A 123 -0.16 -6.79 -10.43
N ALA A 124 0.62 -5.76 -10.76
CA ALA A 124 0.08 -4.46 -11.11
C ALA A 124 -0.83 -4.55 -12.34
N SER A 125 -0.43 -5.29 -13.38
CA SER A 125 -1.21 -5.48 -14.60
C SER A 125 -2.51 -6.25 -14.35
N THR A 126 -2.49 -7.20 -13.42
CA THR A 126 -3.65 -8.05 -13.11
C THR A 126 -4.67 -7.33 -12.22
N TYR A 127 -4.21 -6.62 -11.20
CA TYR A 127 -5.09 -6.11 -10.13
C TYR A 127 -5.33 -4.61 -10.16
N LEU A 128 -4.41 -3.79 -10.68
CA LEU A 128 -4.60 -2.35 -10.76
C LEU A 128 -5.36 -1.96 -12.05
N THR A 129 -6.62 -2.33 -12.14
CA THR A 129 -7.49 -2.08 -13.30
C THR A 129 -8.66 -1.18 -12.92
N GLU A 130 -9.18 -0.41 -13.87
CA GLU A 130 -10.26 0.56 -13.63
C GLU A 130 -11.55 -0.09 -13.14
N ASN A 131 -11.85 -1.30 -13.61
CA ASN A 131 -13.04 -2.05 -13.18
C ASN A 131 -12.94 -2.62 -11.76
N ARG A 132 -11.78 -2.52 -11.13
CA ARG A 132 -11.51 -2.92 -9.74
C ARG A 132 -11.19 -1.73 -8.84
N PHE A 133 -11.52 -0.53 -9.28
CA PHE A 133 -11.19 0.71 -8.61
C PHE A 133 -12.45 1.39 -8.08
N SER A 134 -12.34 1.94 -6.88
CA SER A 134 -13.34 2.81 -6.29
C SER A 134 -12.64 3.95 -5.57
N ALA A 135 -13.16 5.16 -5.71
CA ALA A 135 -12.66 6.34 -5.02
C ALA A 135 -13.75 6.96 -4.13
N ALA A 136 -13.35 7.44 -2.97
CA ALA A 136 -14.19 8.25 -2.10
C ALA A 136 -13.44 9.53 -1.74
N TYR A 137 -14.16 10.65 -1.72
CA TYR A 137 -13.60 11.96 -1.42
C TYR A 137 -14.27 12.53 -0.18
N VAL A 138 -13.44 13.12 0.68
CA VAL A 138 -13.89 13.89 1.84
C VAL A 138 -13.40 15.31 1.65
N SER A 139 -14.33 16.26 1.57
CA SER A 139 -14.04 17.68 1.56
C SER A 139 -14.62 18.33 2.82
N GLY A 140 -13.87 19.26 3.44
CA GLY A 140 -14.40 20.11 4.49
C GLY A 140 -15.49 21.02 3.90
N GLN A 141 -16.63 21.14 4.59
CA GLN A 141 -17.55 22.24 4.27
C GLN A 141 -16.90 23.55 4.72
N GLU A 142 -16.72 24.50 3.82
CA GLU A 142 -16.49 25.89 4.23
C GLU A 142 -17.71 26.34 5.07
N LYS A 143 -17.50 26.48 6.38
CA LYS A 143 -18.44 27.26 7.18
C LYS A 143 -18.38 28.70 6.66
N LYS A 144 -19.37 29.13 5.89
CA LYS A 144 -19.65 30.54 5.72
C LYS A 144 -19.92 31.07 7.12
N HIS A 145 -18.98 31.85 7.65
CA HIS A 145 -19.25 32.78 8.74
C HIS A 145 -20.04 33.92 8.15
N ASP A 146 -21.34 33.91 8.38
CA ASP A 146 -22.19 35.11 8.24
C ASP A 146 -21.87 36.10 9.37
#